data_8f2a6bcabff651fbce59f8f3b25923c8
#
_entry.id   8f2a6bcabff651fbce59f8f3b25923c8
#
_cell.length_a   1.000
_cell.length_b   1.000
_cell.length_c   1.000
_cell.angle_alpha   90.00
_cell.angle_beta   90.00
_cell.angle_gamma   90.00
#
_symmetry.space_group_name_H-M   'P 1'
#
loop_
_entity.id
_entity.type
_entity.pdbx_description
1 polymer ?
#
loop_
_entity_poly.entity_id
_entity_poly.type
_entity_poly.pdbx_seq_one_letter_code
_entity_poly.pdbx_strand_id
1 'polypeptide(L)'
;MDGNRLLSFGSNAGYLTELYQLYLSDPTQLEPEWVKFFNALDLSNDHAHTNGHNTTVAPESSAKYISTSNNNALADRVVDGFRRYGHLAARVSPLVHGGMTPISAPELDPSFYGEAQSAESVPLSSYLFGAKRCDSLADLIRTLSDIYCGSIGFEFSHITSTEEREWLRKRIEQRLSQPSVVSKTVKMKILLDLMRGELFESELHRKYVGAKRFSCEGNETILPALSTVIRDAAAAGLQGIIFGMAHRGRLNILTN
;
A
#
# COMPACT_ATOMS: atom_id res chain seq x y z
N MET A 1 -25.41 -17.81 -6.03
CA MET A 1 -24.07 -17.66 -5.45
C MET A 1 -23.63 -16.22 -5.63
N ASP A 2 -23.29 -15.53 -4.56
CA ASP A 2 -22.79 -14.15 -4.67
C ASP A 2 -21.39 -14.16 -5.28
N GLY A 3 -21.20 -13.42 -6.38
CA GLY A 3 -19.89 -13.27 -7.06
C GLY A 3 -18.76 -12.78 -6.15
N ASN A 4 -19.09 -12.34 -4.94
CA ASN A 4 -18.16 -11.85 -3.92
C ASN A 4 -17.24 -12.93 -3.32
N ARG A 5 -17.62 -14.21 -3.38
CA ARG A 5 -16.79 -15.29 -2.83
C ARG A 5 -15.63 -15.69 -3.76
N LEU A 6 -15.80 -15.48 -5.06
CA LEU A 6 -14.74 -15.72 -6.04
C LEU A 6 -13.66 -14.64 -6.00
N LEU A 7 -14.00 -13.43 -5.55
CA LEU A 7 -13.05 -12.32 -5.37
C LEU A 7 -12.04 -12.58 -4.23
N SER A 8 -12.34 -13.48 -3.29
CA SER A 8 -11.40 -13.86 -2.21
C SER A 8 -10.17 -14.65 -2.70
N PHE A 9 -10.16 -15.10 -3.94
CA PHE A 9 -9.05 -15.86 -4.55
C PHE A 9 -7.97 -14.98 -5.22
N GLY A 10 -7.98 -13.68 -4.96
CA GLY A 10 -6.93 -12.76 -5.38
C GLY A 10 -6.79 -12.64 -6.90
N SER A 11 -5.55 -12.70 -7.40
CA SER A 11 -5.24 -12.54 -8.84
C SER A 11 -5.91 -13.56 -9.76
N ASN A 12 -6.44 -14.65 -9.23
CA ASN A 12 -7.12 -15.71 -9.99
C ASN A 12 -8.66 -15.53 -10.01
N ALA A 13 -9.19 -14.47 -9.39
CA ALA A 13 -10.63 -14.26 -9.29
C ALA A 13 -11.31 -14.19 -10.66
N GLY A 14 -10.71 -13.53 -11.65
CA GLY A 14 -11.23 -13.45 -13.02
C GLY A 14 -11.36 -14.82 -13.67
N TYR A 15 -10.31 -15.61 -13.63
CA TYR A 15 -10.28 -16.97 -14.17
C TYR A 15 -11.31 -17.89 -13.48
N LEU A 16 -11.40 -17.82 -12.16
CA LEU A 16 -12.37 -18.59 -11.38
C LEU A 16 -13.81 -18.17 -11.68
N THR A 17 -14.04 -16.89 -11.97
CA THR A 17 -15.36 -16.39 -12.39
C THR A 17 -15.78 -16.97 -13.73
N GLU A 18 -14.87 -17.03 -14.70
CA GLU A 18 -15.13 -17.64 -16.01
C GLU A 18 -15.43 -19.14 -15.88
N LEU A 19 -14.64 -19.87 -15.10
CA LEU A 19 -14.89 -21.30 -14.85
C LEU A 19 -16.22 -21.54 -14.13
N TYR A 20 -16.60 -20.65 -13.21
CA TYR A 20 -17.88 -20.73 -12.51
C TYR A 20 -19.06 -20.43 -13.43
N GLN A 21 -18.94 -19.48 -14.34
CA GLN A 21 -19.96 -19.23 -15.38
C GLN A 21 -20.12 -20.45 -16.30
N LEU A 22 -19.03 -21.09 -16.67
CA LEU A 22 -19.05 -22.33 -17.45
C LEU A 22 -19.70 -23.48 -16.66
N TYR A 23 -19.41 -23.60 -15.37
CA TYR A 23 -20.03 -24.57 -14.46
C TYR A 23 -21.56 -24.39 -14.40
N LEU A 24 -22.06 -23.14 -14.37
CA LEU A 24 -23.49 -22.84 -14.34
C LEU A 24 -24.18 -23.10 -15.68
N SER A 25 -23.47 -22.91 -16.80
CA SER A 25 -24.02 -23.06 -18.14
C SER A 25 -23.92 -24.50 -18.68
N ASP A 26 -22.75 -25.13 -18.53
CA ASP A 26 -22.49 -26.49 -18.97
C ASP A 26 -21.33 -27.14 -18.18
N PRO A 27 -21.64 -27.84 -17.08
CA PRO A 27 -20.63 -28.48 -16.24
C PRO A 27 -19.80 -29.56 -16.93
N THR A 28 -20.29 -30.07 -18.09
CA THR A 28 -19.62 -31.16 -18.83
C THR A 28 -18.35 -30.70 -19.56
N GLN A 29 -18.21 -29.40 -19.76
CA GLN A 29 -17.03 -28.78 -20.39
C GLN A 29 -15.89 -28.50 -19.39
N LEU A 30 -16.14 -28.74 -18.09
CA LEU A 30 -15.14 -28.56 -17.04
C LEU A 30 -14.47 -29.88 -16.67
N GLU A 31 -13.20 -29.77 -16.26
CA GLU A 31 -12.52 -30.91 -15.65
C GLU A 31 -13.23 -31.37 -14.36
N PRO A 32 -13.30 -32.68 -14.09
CA PRO A 32 -14.06 -33.22 -12.96
C PRO A 32 -13.67 -32.64 -11.59
N GLU A 33 -12.44 -32.13 -11.46
CA GLU A 33 -11.94 -31.50 -10.23
C GLU A 33 -12.60 -30.16 -9.97
N TRP A 34 -12.83 -29.36 -11.04
CA TRP A 34 -13.52 -28.09 -10.93
C TRP A 34 -15.01 -28.27 -10.62
N VAL A 35 -15.63 -29.26 -11.21
CA VAL A 35 -17.03 -29.60 -10.91
C VAL A 35 -17.18 -29.99 -9.43
N LYS A 36 -16.28 -30.81 -8.89
CA LYS A 36 -16.26 -31.16 -7.46
C LYS A 36 -16.03 -29.94 -6.56
N PHE A 37 -15.14 -29.07 -6.96
CA PHE A 37 -14.84 -27.84 -6.23
C PHE A 37 -16.05 -26.91 -6.14
N PHE A 38 -16.73 -26.65 -7.26
CA PHE A 38 -17.92 -25.79 -7.29
C PHE A 38 -19.12 -26.45 -6.59
N ASN A 39 -19.32 -27.76 -6.73
CA ASN A 39 -20.33 -28.49 -5.96
C ASN A 39 -20.10 -28.39 -4.45
N ALA A 40 -18.88 -28.51 -3.98
CA ALA A 40 -18.56 -28.37 -2.55
C ALA A 40 -18.79 -26.93 -2.06
N LEU A 41 -18.57 -25.95 -2.91
CA LEU A 41 -18.82 -24.54 -2.62
C LEU A 41 -20.33 -24.23 -2.53
N ASP A 42 -21.16 -24.84 -3.37
CA ASP A 42 -22.61 -24.66 -3.38
C ASP A 42 -23.29 -25.40 -2.22
N LEU A 43 -22.84 -26.62 -1.90
CA LEU A 43 -23.33 -27.37 -0.73
C LEU A 43 -23.04 -26.68 0.60
N SER A 44 -21.99 -25.86 0.68
CA SER A 44 -21.73 -25.05 1.87
C SER A 44 -22.73 -23.87 2.04
N ASN A 45 -23.52 -23.56 1.01
CA ASN A 45 -24.59 -22.57 1.06
C ASN A 45 -25.96 -23.19 1.46
N ASP A 46 -26.21 -24.45 1.14
CA ASP A 46 -27.49 -25.11 1.42
C ASP A 46 -27.65 -25.50 2.90
N HIS A 47 -26.57 -25.60 3.67
CA HIS A 47 -26.65 -25.81 5.13
C HIS A 47 -27.04 -24.56 5.94
N ALA A 48 -27.22 -23.40 5.30
CA ALA A 48 -27.74 -22.19 5.94
C ALA A 48 -29.29 -22.06 5.86
N HIS A 49 -29.98 -22.96 5.16
CA HIS A 49 -31.42 -22.88 4.95
C HIS A 49 -32.19 -24.21 5.18
N THR A 50 -32.04 -24.84 6.32
CA THR A 50 -33.09 -25.74 6.84
C THR A 50 -32.91 -25.97 8.33
N ASN A 51 -33.67 -25.25 9.13
CA ASN A 51 -34.49 -25.81 10.21
C ASN A 51 -35.34 -24.70 10.77
N GLY A 52 -36.60 -24.69 10.34
CA GLY A 52 -37.67 -23.95 11.02
C GLY A 52 -38.06 -24.68 12.28
N HIS A 53 -38.03 -23.99 13.40
CA HIS A 53 -39.02 -24.11 14.46
C HIS A 53 -39.13 -22.79 15.23
N ASN A 54 -40.34 -22.27 15.29
CA ASN A 54 -40.78 -21.10 16.03
C ASN A 54 -40.30 -21.12 17.47
N THR A 55 -39.62 -20.08 17.88
CA THR A 55 -39.80 -19.46 19.19
C THR A 55 -39.40 -17.99 19.12
N THR A 56 -40.38 -17.15 19.30
CA THR A 56 -40.30 -15.69 19.44
C THR A 56 -39.50 -15.34 20.70
N VAL A 57 -38.24 -14.95 20.49
CA VAL A 57 -37.50 -14.03 21.35
C VAL A 57 -36.55 -13.27 20.44
N ALA A 58 -36.76 -11.97 20.29
CA ALA A 58 -35.88 -11.10 19.53
C ALA A 58 -34.52 -10.98 20.24
N PRO A 59 -33.38 -11.27 19.56
CA PRO A 59 -32.10 -10.87 20.09
C PRO A 59 -31.62 -9.65 19.33
N GLU A 60 -31.75 -8.48 19.90
CA GLU A 60 -31.06 -7.24 19.45
C GLU A 60 -29.54 -7.39 19.38
N SER A 61 -28.98 -8.48 19.91
CA SER A 61 -27.54 -8.75 19.90
C SER A 61 -27.01 -9.38 18.60
N SER A 62 -27.85 -10.10 17.84
CA SER A 62 -27.40 -10.83 16.64
C SER A 62 -27.17 -9.92 15.44
N ALA A 63 -28.01 -8.89 15.27
CA ALA A 63 -27.86 -7.93 14.18
C ALA A 63 -26.59 -7.08 14.34
N LYS A 64 -26.22 -6.77 15.58
CA LYS A 64 -25.00 -6.00 15.89
C LYS A 64 -23.71 -6.80 15.65
N TYR A 65 -23.76 -8.13 15.86
CA TYR A 65 -22.62 -9.03 15.64
C TYR A 65 -22.39 -9.31 14.14
N ILE A 66 -23.47 -9.46 13.36
CA ILE A 66 -23.38 -9.68 11.91
C ILE A 66 -22.91 -8.40 11.20
N SER A 67 -23.38 -7.22 11.64
CA SER A 67 -22.96 -5.94 11.07
C SER A 67 -21.47 -5.64 11.35
N THR A 68 -20.97 -5.94 12.55
CA THR A 68 -19.54 -5.74 12.89
C THR A 68 -18.63 -6.70 12.14
N SER A 69 -19.04 -7.93 11.85
CA SER A 69 -18.27 -8.88 11.04
C SER A 69 -18.13 -8.42 9.60
N ASN A 70 -19.21 -7.93 8.98
CA ASN A 70 -19.17 -7.41 7.61
C ASN A 70 -18.35 -6.12 7.51
N ASN A 71 -18.45 -5.24 8.51
CA ASN A 71 -17.70 -4.00 8.56
C ASN A 71 -16.18 -4.23 8.66
N ASN A 72 -15.76 -5.23 9.42
CA ASN A 72 -14.36 -5.60 9.50
C ASN A 72 -13.83 -6.17 8.17
N ALA A 73 -14.63 -6.97 7.46
CA ALA A 73 -14.26 -7.51 6.15
C ALA A 73 -14.10 -6.40 5.10
N LEU A 74 -14.94 -5.36 5.13
CA LEU A 74 -14.78 -4.18 4.29
C LEU A 74 -13.50 -3.41 4.66
N ALA A 75 -13.30 -3.17 5.95
CA ALA A 75 -12.12 -2.47 6.44
C ALA A 75 -10.81 -3.19 6.07
N ASP A 76 -10.77 -4.52 6.14
CA ASP A 76 -9.60 -5.31 5.73
C ASP A 76 -9.30 -5.14 4.23
N ARG A 77 -10.33 -5.10 3.36
CA ARG A 77 -10.17 -4.84 1.93
C ARG A 77 -9.64 -3.43 1.67
N VAL A 78 -10.17 -2.43 2.36
CA VAL A 78 -9.69 -1.05 2.27
C VAL A 78 -8.24 -0.95 2.71
N VAL A 79 -7.86 -1.57 3.83
CA VAL A 79 -6.47 -1.62 4.30
C VAL A 79 -5.55 -2.26 3.26
N ASP A 80 -5.95 -3.40 2.68
CA ASP A 80 -5.17 -4.06 1.63
C ASP A 80 -5.06 -3.19 0.36
N GLY A 81 -6.14 -2.51 -0.03
CA GLY A 81 -6.16 -1.53 -1.12
C GLY A 81 -5.12 -0.43 -0.92
N PHE A 82 -5.09 0.22 0.25
CA PHE A 82 -4.11 1.25 0.56
C PHE A 82 -2.67 0.72 0.59
N ARG A 83 -2.44 -0.48 1.10
CA ARG A 83 -1.10 -1.11 1.12
C ARG A 83 -0.57 -1.42 -0.27
N ARG A 84 -1.44 -1.77 -1.21
CA ARG A 84 -1.08 -2.11 -2.59
C ARG A 84 -1.02 -0.91 -3.52
N TYR A 85 -1.99 -0.02 -3.40
CA TYR A 85 -2.25 1.04 -4.40
C TYR A 85 -2.12 2.45 -3.85
N GLY A 86 -1.92 2.65 -2.53
CA GLY A 86 -1.80 3.97 -1.93
C GLY A 86 -0.69 4.83 -2.53
N HIS A 87 0.41 4.21 -3.01
CA HIS A 87 1.50 4.91 -3.69
C HIS A 87 1.05 5.62 -4.98
N LEU A 88 0.01 5.12 -5.67
CA LEU A 88 -0.54 5.75 -6.88
C LEU A 88 -1.21 7.08 -6.57
N ALA A 89 -1.79 7.23 -5.38
CA ALA A 89 -2.40 8.46 -4.89
C ALA A 89 -1.42 9.34 -4.10
N ALA A 90 -0.16 8.92 -3.93
CA ALA A 90 0.84 9.68 -3.19
C ALA A 90 1.27 10.95 -3.95
N ARG A 91 1.42 12.04 -3.22
CA ARG A 91 1.82 13.36 -3.74
C ARG A 91 3.33 13.46 -3.82
N VAL A 92 3.95 12.67 -4.70
CA VAL A 92 5.41 12.55 -4.82
C VAL A 92 6.05 13.60 -5.73
N SER A 93 5.26 14.28 -6.57
CA SER A 93 5.78 15.30 -7.48
C SER A 93 5.64 16.71 -6.89
N PRO A 94 6.74 17.46 -6.71
CA PRO A 94 6.68 18.86 -6.27
C PRO A 94 6.18 19.80 -7.33
N LEU A 95 6.10 19.37 -8.60
CA LEU A 95 5.67 20.19 -9.74
C LEU A 95 4.16 20.21 -9.92
N VAL A 96 3.43 19.35 -9.22
CA VAL A 96 1.96 19.29 -9.28
C VAL A 96 1.38 20.39 -8.41
N HIS A 97 1.34 21.60 -8.92
CA HIS A 97 0.57 22.70 -8.34
C HIS A 97 -0.79 22.77 -9.05
N GLY A 98 -1.82 22.35 -8.34
CA GLY A 98 -3.22 22.58 -8.73
C GLY A 98 -3.67 21.88 -10.00
N GLY A 99 -4.08 20.63 -9.93
CA GLY A 99 -4.93 20.05 -10.95
C GLY A 99 -4.54 18.76 -11.63
N MET A 100 -3.33 18.24 -11.46
CA MET A 100 -3.16 16.81 -11.78
C MET A 100 -3.72 16.01 -10.61
N THR A 101 -4.89 15.46 -10.81
CA THR A 101 -5.43 14.43 -9.94
C THR A 101 -4.40 13.29 -9.85
N PRO A 102 -4.08 12.83 -8.65
CA PRO A 102 -3.36 11.58 -8.48
C PRO A 102 -4.02 10.50 -9.35
N ILE A 103 -3.25 9.53 -9.81
CA ILE A 103 -3.80 8.41 -10.56
C ILE A 103 -4.93 7.84 -9.71
N SER A 104 -6.13 7.77 -10.29
CA SER A 104 -7.30 7.23 -9.60
C SER A 104 -7.06 5.73 -9.36
N ALA A 105 -6.91 5.36 -8.11
CA ALA A 105 -6.91 3.97 -7.68
C ALA A 105 -8.29 3.69 -7.06
N PRO A 106 -9.22 3.10 -7.80
CA PRO A 106 -10.58 2.86 -7.32
C PRO A 106 -10.60 2.01 -6.04
N GLU A 107 -9.59 1.16 -5.83
CA GLU A 107 -9.41 0.33 -4.64
C GLU A 107 -9.20 1.12 -3.35
N LEU A 108 -8.95 2.42 -3.43
CA LEU A 108 -8.84 3.30 -2.26
C LEU A 108 -10.21 3.81 -1.80
N ASP A 109 -11.24 3.68 -2.63
CA ASP A 109 -12.61 4.08 -2.32
C ASP A 109 -13.42 2.88 -1.81
N PRO A 110 -14.02 2.93 -0.60
CA PRO A 110 -14.87 1.85 -0.09
C PRO A 110 -16.01 1.46 -1.02
N SER A 111 -16.53 2.39 -1.83
CA SER A 111 -17.61 2.11 -2.81
C SER A 111 -17.21 1.11 -3.88
N PHE A 112 -15.91 0.97 -4.17
CA PHE A 112 -15.37 -0.04 -5.08
C PHE A 112 -15.70 -1.47 -4.62
N TYR A 113 -15.83 -1.67 -3.32
CA TYR A 113 -16.11 -2.98 -2.74
C TYR A 113 -17.63 -3.27 -2.58
N GLY A 114 -18.49 -2.44 -3.18
CA GLY A 114 -19.94 -2.69 -3.30
C GLY A 114 -20.78 -2.27 -2.10
N GLU A 115 -20.21 -1.64 -1.09
CA GLU A 115 -20.94 -1.16 0.09
C GLU A 115 -20.98 0.38 0.13
N ALA A 116 -22.07 0.95 -0.39
CA ALA A 116 -22.32 2.39 -0.43
C ALA A 116 -22.91 2.95 0.88
N GLN A 117 -22.64 2.33 2.03
CA GLN A 117 -23.01 2.95 3.32
C GLN A 117 -22.04 4.08 3.62
N SER A 118 -22.56 5.22 4.09
CA SER A 118 -21.73 6.38 4.42
C SER A 118 -20.60 5.96 5.35
N ALA A 119 -19.35 6.11 4.88
CA ALA A 119 -18.15 5.70 5.59
C ALA A 119 -18.00 6.32 7.00
N GLU A 120 -18.82 7.35 7.31
CA GLU A 120 -18.73 8.12 8.53
C GLU A 120 -19.25 7.39 9.79
N SER A 121 -20.15 6.41 9.64
CA SER A 121 -20.87 5.80 10.79
C SER A 121 -20.58 4.32 11.03
N VAL A 122 -19.66 3.72 10.27
CA VAL A 122 -19.36 2.28 10.41
C VAL A 122 -18.39 2.06 11.57
N PRO A 123 -18.84 1.52 12.73
CA PRO A 123 -17.94 1.22 13.82
C PRO A 123 -17.05 0.03 13.49
N LEU A 124 -15.77 0.15 13.79
CA LEU A 124 -14.77 -0.90 13.61
C LEU A 124 -14.39 -1.51 14.96
N SER A 125 -14.11 -2.81 14.98
CA SER A 125 -13.48 -3.46 16.14
C SER A 125 -11.97 -3.23 16.09
N SER A 126 -11.55 -2.03 16.47
CA SER A 126 -10.18 -1.56 16.69
C SER A 126 -9.10 -1.98 15.67
N TYR A 127 -8.79 -1.07 14.71
CA TYR A 127 -7.56 -1.10 13.95
C TYR A 127 -6.51 -0.23 14.64
N LEU A 128 -5.28 -0.76 14.76
CA LEU A 128 -4.15 -0.08 15.37
C LEU A 128 -3.03 0.13 14.34
N PHE A 129 -2.64 1.40 14.16
CA PHE A 129 -1.47 1.79 13.38
C PHE A 129 -0.47 2.49 14.31
N GLY A 130 0.52 1.74 14.77
CA GLY A 130 1.34 2.21 15.86
C GLY A 130 0.52 2.45 17.13
N ALA A 131 0.51 3.68 17.64
CA ALA A 131 -0.30 4.09 18.80
C ALA A 131 -1.69 4.62 18.41
N LYS A 132 -1.96 4.83 17.12
CA LYS A 132 -3.25 5.38 16.67
C LYS A 132 -4.29 4.27 16.50
N ARG A 133 -5.39 4.41 17.23
CA ARG A 133 -6.57 3.57 17.10
C ARG A 133 -7.56 4.22 16.14
N CYS A 134 -8.18 3.40 15.29
CA CYS A 134 -9.23 3.81 14.37
C CYS A 134 -10.55 3.14 14.80
N ASP A 135 -11.53 3.95 15.14
CA ASP A 135 -12.83 3.47 15.65
C ASP A 135 -13.94 3.54 14.59
N SER A 136 -13.69 4.20 13.46
CA SER A 136 -14.61 4.28 12.32
C SER A 136 -13.90 4.07 11.00
N LEU A 137 -14.66 3.68 9.95
CA LEU A 137 -14.11 3.51 8.59
C LEU A 137 -13.55 4.84 8.05
N ALA A 138 -14.19 5.96 8.33
CA ALA A 138 -13.69 7.29 7.92
C ALA A 138 -12.34 7.63 8.59
N ASP A 139 -12.18 7.31 9.88
CA ASP A 139 -10.92 7.53 10.58
C ASP A 139 -9.83 6.59 10.08
N LEU A 140 -10.19 5.34 9.76
CA LEU A 140 -9.29 4.36 9.13
C LEU A 140 -8.79 4.88 7.77
N ILE A 141 -9.69 5.31 6.87
CA ILE A 141 -9.33 5.84 5.55
C ILE A 141 -8.41 7.05 5.67
N ARG A 142 -8.74 7.99 6.58
CA ARG A 142 -7.90 9.16 6.82
C ARG A 142 -6.50 8.74 7.28
N THR A 143 -6.42 7.82 8.22
CA THR A 143 -5.17 7.30 8.76
C THR A 143 -4.32 6.61 7.67
N LEU A 144 -4.95 5.77 6.85
CA LEU A 144 -4.29 5.11 5.73
C LEU A 144 -3.82 6.10 4.67
N SER A 145 -4.63 7.12 4.38
CA SER A 145 -4.26 8.20 3.45
C SER A 145 -3.05 8.99 3.95
N ASP A 146 -2.98 9.28 5.24
CA ASP A 146 -1.82 9.95 5.85
C ASP A 146 -0.55 9.09 5.76
N ILE A 147 -0.68 7.77 5.87
CA ILE A 147 0.44 6.82 5.76
C ILE A 147 0.89 6.66 4.32
N TYR A 148 -0.04 6.28 3.42
CA TYR A 148 0.28 5.73 2.11
C TYR A 148 0.13 6.70 0.95
N CYS A 149 -0.64 7.80 1.13
CA CYS A 149 -0.90 8.80 0.08
C CYS A 149 -0.25 10.17 0.37
N GLY A 150 0.73 10.20 1.27
CA GLY A 150 1.48 11.40 1.62
C GLY A 150 2.48 11.82 0.55
N SER A 151 3.61 12.42 0.96
CA SER A 151 4.71 12.83 0.07
C SER A 151 5.71 11.72 -0.22
N ILE A 152 5.46 10.50 0.21
CA ILE A 152 6.28 9.31 -0.03
C ILE A 152 5.36 8.20 -0.52
N GLY A 153 5.67 7.62 -1.68
CA GLY A 153 5.04 6.41 -2.19
C GLY A 153 5.77 5.18 -1.67
N PHE A 154 5.01 4.19 -1.17
CA PHE A 154 5.55 2.93 -0.65
C PHE A 154 5.12 1.77 -1.54
N GLU A 155 6.07 1.14 -2.20
CA GLU A 155 5.86 -0.02 -3.07
C GLU A 155 6.59 -1.24 -2.50
N PHE A 156 5.91 -2.09 -1.76
CA PHE A 156 6.49 -3.27 -1.11
C PHE A 156 5.66 -4.55 -1.27
N SER A 157 4.47 -4.44 -1.84
CA SER A 157 3.55 -5.59 -1.99
C SER A 157 4.08 -6.68 -2.93
N HIS A 158 5.03 -6.35 -3.81
CA HIS A 158 5.69 -7.27 -4.72
C HIS A 158 6.77 -8.16 -4.05
N ILE A 159 7.18 -7.84 -2.83
CA ILE A 159 8.18 -8.60 -2.09
C ILE A 159 7.61 -9.97 -1.73
N THR A 160 8.27 -11.04 -2.19
CA THR A 160 7.82 -12.42 -2.01
C THR A 160 8.01 -12.93 -0.58
N SER A 161 9.08 -12.50 0.10
CA SER A 161 9.32 -12.84 1.50
C SER A 161 8.25 -12.20 2.39
N THR A 162 7.45 -13.02 3.05
CA THR A 162 6.43 -12.54 3.99
C THR A 162 7.05 -11.82 5.18
N GLU A 163 8.19 -12.30 5.68
CA GLU A 163 8.89 -11.69 6.81
C GLU A 163 9.37 -10.27 6.50
N GLU A 164 10.03 -10.08 5.35
CA GLU A 164 10.50 -8.78 4.89
C GLU A 164 9.34 -7.81 4.65
N ARG A 165 8.28 -8.29 3.98
CA ARG A 165 7.09 -7.49 3.69
C ARG A 165 6.39 -7.03 4.97
N GLU A 166 6.24 -7.92 5.96
CA GLU A 166 5.64 -7.59 7.26
C GLU A 166 6.53 -6.66 8.09
N TRP A 167 7.86 -6.80 8.01
CA TRP A 167 8.78 -5.89 8.65
C TRP A 167 8.66 -4.47 8.08
N LEU A 168 8.65 -4.34 6.74
CA LEU A 168 8.46 -3.05 6.06
C LEU A 168 7.10 -2.43 6.43
N ARG A 169 6.02 -3.22 6.35
CA ARG A 169 4.69 -2.77 6.72
C ARG A 169 4.65 -2.18 8.12
N LYS A 170 5.18 -2.89 9.10
CA LYS A 170 5.24 -2.43 10.50
C LYS A 170 6.02 -1.12 10.62
N ARG A 171 7.15 -1.00 9.94
CA ARG A 171 7.98 0.23 9.95
C ARG A 171 7.25 1.42 9.33
N ILE A 172 6.57 1.22 8.22
CA ILE A 172 5.81 2.25 7.52
C ILE A 172 4.63 2.72 8.40
N GLU A 173 3.85 1.79 8.92
CA GLU A 173 2.66 2.09 9.73
C GLU A 173 2.99 2.70 11.11
N GLN A 174 4.11 2.34 11.72
CA GLN A 174 4.58 2.93 12.96
C GLN A 174 5.04 4.40 12.81
N ARG A 175 5.34 4.84 11.59
CA ARG A 175 5.82 6.21 11.33
C ARG A 175 4.84 7.30 11.77
N LEU A 176 3.54 7.04 11.76
CA LEU A 176 2.53 7.97 12.28
C LEU A 176 2.66 8.22 13.78
N SER A 177 3.06 7.19 14.53
CA SER A 177 3.21 7.27 15.99
C SER A 177 4.51 7.98 16.41
N GLN A 178 5.47 8.03 15.50
CA GLN A 178 6.77 8.64 15.73
C GLN A 178 7.10 9.57 14.56
N PRO A 179 6.47 10.75 14.49
CA PRO A 179 6.87 11.72 13.49
C PRO A 179 8.37 11.99 13.67
N SER A 180 9.16 11.59 12.68
CA SER A 180 10.59 11.82 12.66
C SER A 180 10.83 13.32 12.61
N VAL A 181 10.99 13.93 13.77
CA VAL A 181 11.44 15.32 13.85
C VAL A 181 12.93 15.32 13.48
N VAL A 182 13.19 15.63 12.21
CA VAL A 182 14.57 15.79 11.73
C VAL A 182 15.22 16.92 12.51
N SER A 183 16.26 16.62 13.29
CA SER A 183 16.96 17.60 14.11
C SER A 183 17.59 18.71 13.27
N LYS A 184 17.81 19.88 13.85
CA LYS A 184 18.47 21.00 13.18
C LYS A 184 19.82 20.59 12.59
N THR A 185 20.60 19.81 13.32
CA THR A 185 21.91 19.29 12.88
C THR A 185 21.79 18.45 11.62
N VAL A 186 20.80 17.54 11.56
CA VAL A 186 20.56 16.70 10.37
C VAL A 186 20.07 17.54 9.19
N LYS A 187 19.19 18.51 9.42
CA LYS A 187 18.75 19.45 8.38
C LYS A 187 19.92 20.26 7.79
N MET A 188 20.82 20.74 8.66
CA MET A 188 22.03 21.45 8.21
C MET A 188 22.95 20.56 7.40
N LYS A 189 23.12 19.29 7.79
CA LYS A 189 23.91 18.33 7.00
C LYS A 189 23.30 18.09 5.64
N ILE A 190 22.00 17.85 5.57
CA ILE A 190 21.27 17.70 4.30
C ILE A 190 21.48 18.93 3.39
N LEU A 191 21.34 20.12 3.95
CA LEU A 191 21.57 21.37 3.21
C LEU A 191 22.99 21.44 2.65
N LEU A 192 24.00 21.13 3.48
CA LEU A 192 25.40 21.13 3.05
C LEU A 192 25.68 20.11 1.94
N ASP A 193 25.12 18.92 2.05
CA ASP A 193 25.26 17.88 1.03
C ASP A 193 24.62 18.32 -0.30
N LEU A 194 23.43 18.95 -0.24
CA LEU A 194 22.76 19.54 -1.44
C LEU A 194 23.61 20.67 -2.03
N MET A 195 24.10 21.60 -1.22
CA MET A 195 24.94 22.70 -1.72
C MET A 195 26.23 22.22 -2.34
N ARG A 196 26.88 21.20 -1.79
CA ARG A 196 28.08 20.59 -2.40
C ARG A 196 27.78 20.01 -3.77
N GLY A 197 26.68 19.27 -3.88
CA GLY A 197 26.24 18.70 -5.17
C GLY A 197 25.98 19.78 -6.21
N GLU A 198 25.26 20.82 -5.88
CA GLU A 198 24.96 21.96 -6.73
C GLU A 198 26.22 22.71 -7.18
N LEU A 199 27.08 23.06 -6.22
CA LEU A 199 28.34 23.76 -6.51
C LEU A 199 29.27 22.92 -7.42
N PHE A 200 29.32 21.62 -7.19
CA PHE A 200 30.12 20.72 -8.03
C PHE A 200 29.64 20.72 -9.47
N GLU A 201 28.31 20.61 -9.71
CA GLU A 201 27.75 20.66 -11.06
C GLU A 201 27.96 22.02 -11.72
N SER A 202 27.79 23.10 -10.98
CA SER A 202 28.00 24.48 -11.45
C SER A 202 29.47 24.71 -11.86
N GLU A 203 30.42 24.24 -11.06
CA GLU A 203 31.86 24.36 -11.38
C GLU A 203 32.24 23.52 -12.62
N LEU A 204 31.72 22.31 -12.71
CA LEU A 204 31.96 21.48 -13.92
C LEU A 204 31.35 22.14 -15.17
N HIS A 205 30.17 22.77 -15.03
CA HIS A 205 29.54 23.48 -16.13
C HIS A 205 30.40 24.67 -16.61
N ARG A 206 30.88 25.45 -15.64
CA ARG A 206 31.75 26.60 -15.93
C ARG A 206 33.09 26.22 -16.57
N LYS A 207 33.70 25.13 -16.08
CA LYS A 207 35.03 24.71 -16.48
C LYS A 207 35.07 23.91 -17.79
N TYR A 208 34.05 23.12 -18.05
CA TYR A 208 33.96 22.20 -19.16
C TYR A 208 32.74 22.47 -20.04
N VAL A 209 32.65 23.65 -20.60
CA VAL A 209 31.52 24.07 -21.44
C VAL A 209 31.35 23.12 -22.64
N GLY A 210 30.16 22.64 -22.88
CA GLY A 210 29.82 21.74 -23.98
C GLY A 210 30.17 20.27 -23.77
N ALA A 211 30.87 19.91 -22.67
CA ALA A 211 31.14 18.49 -22.36
C ALA A 211 29.87 17.76 -21.90
N LYS A 212 29.67 16.54 -22.37
CA LYS A 212 28.59 15.66 -21.88
C LYS A 212 28.88 15.25 -20.43
N ARG A 213 28.02 15.60 -19.50
CA ARG A 213 28.26 15.38 -18.08
C ARG A 213 27.28 14.41 -17.40
N PHE A 214 26.13 14.17 -17.97
CA PHE A 214 25.07 13.39 -17.30
C PHE A 214 24.89 13.80 -15.86
N SER A 215 24.59 15.09 -15.64
CA SER A 215 24.53 15.72 -14.34
C SER A 215 23.47 15.13 -13.40
N CYS A 216 23.60 15.40 -12.11
CA CYS A 216 22.65 15.01 -11.07
C CYS A 216 21.50 16.01 -10.91
N GLU A 217 21.46 17.07 -11.75
CA GLU A 217 20.46 18.14 -11.67
C GLU A 217 19.03 17.58 -11.69
N GLY A 218 18.22 18.02 -10.72
CA GLY A 218 16.87 17.55 -10.47
C GLY A 218 16.78 16.31 -9.56
N ASN A 219 17.93 15.68 -9.23
CA ASN A 219 18.03 14.52 -8.34
C ASN A 219 19.07 14.69 -7.24
N GLU A 220 19.42 15.92 -6.87
CA GLU A 220 20.44 16.24 -5.89
C GLU A 220 20.18 15.61 -4.53
N THR A 221 18.90 15.37 -4.20
CA THR A 221 18.48 14.71 -2.94
C THR A 221 19.02 13.30 -2.77
N ILE A 222 19.52 12.66 -3.85
CA ILE A 222 20.18 11.35 -3.74
C ILE A 222 21.45 11.43 -2.90
N LEU A 223 22.17 12.54 -2.92
CA LEU A 223 23.44 12.73 -2.15
C LEU A 223 23.20 12.59 -0.63
N PRO A 224 22.34 13.41 0.02
CA PRO A 224 22.08 13.24 1.44
C PRO A 224 21.38 11.92 1.76
N ALA A 225 20.61 11.33 0.84
CA ALA A 225 19.99 10.03 1.04
C ALA A 225 21.06 8.92 1.11
N LEU A 226 21.98 8.86 0.16
CA LEU A 226 23.07 7.89 0.16
C LEU A 226 24.03 8.11 1.35
N SER A 227 24.38 9.36 1.66
CA SER A 227 25.18 9.69 2.85
C SER A 227 24.53 9.16 4.14
N THR A 228 23.21 9.22 4.24
CA THR A 228 22.48 8.68 5.39
C THR A 228 22.51 7.14 5.40
N VAL A 229 22.21 6.50 4.25
CA VAL A 229 22.25 5.04 4.14
C VAL A 229 23.61 4.46 4.47
N ILE A 230 24.69 5.05 3.92
CA ILE A 230 26.07 4.62 4.19
C ILE A 230 26.40 4.72 5.68
N ARG A 231 26.08 5.85 6.29
CA ARG A 231 26.34 6.06 7.72
C ARG A 231 25.58 5.07 8.59
N ASP A 232 24.29 4.88 8.33
CA ASP A 232 23.44 4.02 9.14
C ASP A 232 23.80 2.54 8.93
N ALA A 233 24.19 2.15 7.70
CA ALA A 233 24.70 0.81 7.40
C ALA A 233 26.04 0.54 8.12
N ALA A 234 26.96 1.51 8.09
CA ALA A 234 28.23 1.40 8.82
C ALA A 234 28.00 1.29 10.34
N ALA A 235 27.08 2.07 10.90
CA ALA A 235 26.69 1.98 12.30
C ALA A 235 26.07 0.62 12.66
N ALA A 236 25.40 -0.03 11.70
CA ALA A 236 24.87 -1.38 11.82
C ALA A 236 25.94 -2.49 11.62
N GLY A 237 27.20 -2.14 11.38
CA GLY A 237 28.32 -3.07 11.24
C GLY A 237 28.52 -3.66 9.86
N LEU A 238 27.90 -3.11 8.82
CA LEU A 238 28.15 -3.53 7.43
C LEU A 238 29.59 -3.22 7.03
N GLN A 239 30.26 -4.21 6.41
CA GLN A 239 31.67 -4.09 6.03
C GLN A 239 31.85 -3.47 4.63
N GLY A 240 30.81 -3.43 3.83
CA GLY A 240 30.88 -2.88 2.46
C GLY A 240 29.51 -2.67 1.85
N ILE A 241 29.43 -1.72 0.94
CA ILE A 241 28.23 -1.42 0.16
C ILE A 241 28.63 -1.38 -1.32
N ILE A 242 27.84 -2.01 -2.16
CA ILE A 242 28.03 -1.98 -3.63
C ILE A 242 26.90 -1.15 -4.22
N PHE A 243 27.26 -0.10 -4.98
CA PHE A 243 26.30 0.73 -5.69
C PHE A 243 26.24 0.33 -7.17
N GLY A 244 25.08 -0.13 -7.60
CA GLY A 244 24.75 -0.26 -9.02
C GLY A 244 24.06 1.02 -9.49
N MET A 245 24.67 1.75 -10.42
CA MET A 245 24.07 2.98 -10.92
C MET A 245 24.29 3.13 -12.42
N ALA A 246 23.37 3.82 -13.12
CA ALA A 246 23.57 4.32 -14.46
C ALA A 246 24.62 5.45 -14.46
N HIS A 247 24.88 6.04 -15.61
CA HIS A 247 25.87 7.12 -15.75
C HIS A 247 25.40 8.47 -15.20
N ARG A 248 24.10 8.71 -15.02
CA ARG A 248 23.55 10.00 -14.58
C ARG A 248 23.95 10.32 -13.14
N GLY A 249 24.60 11.45 -12.93
CA GLY A 249 25.05 11.91 -11.64
C GLY A 249 26.24 11.15 -11.04
N ARG A 250 26.82 10.16 -11.76
CA ARG A 250 27.88 9.31 -11.20
C ARG A 250 29.09 10.08 -10.70
N LEU A 251 29.54 11.12 -11.43
CA LEU A 251 30.68 11.92 -11.01
C LEU A 251 30.41 12.63 -9.67
N ASN A 252 29.22 13.20 -9.54
CA ASN A 252 28.82 13.90 -8.33
C ASN A 252 28.70 12.95 -7.14
N ILE A 253 28.05 11.81 -7.34
CA ILE A 253 27.87 10.78 -6.29
C ILE A 253 29.21 10.20 -5.82
N LEU A 254 30.18 10.02 -6.72
CA LEU A 254 31.52 9.51 -6.35
C LEU A 254 32.39 10.56 -5.66
N THR A 255 32.13 11.86 -5.86
CA THR A 255 32.92 12.95 -5.33
C THR A 255 32.41 13.41 -3.96
N ASN A 256 31.09 13.42 -3.75
CA ASN A 256 30.40 13.90 -2.56
C ASN A 256 29.80 12.78 -1.72
#